data_e780c5205421a133ccd2a5538a345f3b
#
_entry.id   e780c5205421a133ccd2a5538a345f3b
#
_cell.length_a   1.000
_cell.length_b   1.000
_cell.length_c   1.000
_cell.angle_alpha   90.00
_cell.angle_beta   90.00
_cell.angle_gamma   90.00
#
_symmetry.space_group_name_H-M   'P 1'
#
loop_
_entity.id
_entity.type
_entity.pdbx_description
1 polymer ?
#
loop_
_entity_poly.entity_id
_entity_poly.type
_entity_poly.pdbx_seq_one_letter_code
_entity_poly.pdbx_strand_id
1 'polypeptide(L)'
;MLDNQEYMFKKRENVADIEEGNLLSPKFDNDGLIPVVTTCASTKEVLMHGYMNVEALKLTIETREAHYWSRSRKEIWHKGKTSGFVQKIQEIRIDDDQDSVWLSVDIGDGASCHVGYRSCFYRSIPLGKIDNARQIEMNFEEKEKKFDPEKVYKGQPNPTKI
;
A
#
# COMPACT_ATOMS: atom_id res chain seq x y z
N MET A 1 -12.01 -2.11 -30.96
CA MET A 1 -11.50 -3.10 -29.99
C MET A 1 -12.08 -2.70 -28.64
N LEU A 2 -12.93 -3.53 -28.08
CA LEU A 2 -13.41 -3.36 -26.71
C LEU A 2 -12.21 -3.56 -25.80
N ASP A 3 -11.98 -2.61 -24.92
CA ASP A 3 -10.84 -2.59 -24.01
C ASP A 3 -10.90 -3.85 -23.13
N ASN A 4 -9.86 -4.70 -23.15
CA ASN A 4 -9.79 -5.94 -22.34
C ASN A 4 -9.97 -5.72 -20.84
N GLN A 5 -10.00 -4.48 -20.37
CA GLN A 5 -10.27 -4.09 -18.99
C GLN A 5 -11.76 -4.20 -18.61
N GLU A 6 -12.66 -4.13 -19.59
CA GLU A 6 -14.11 -4.18 -19.34
C GLU A 6 -14.62 -5.56 -18.86
N TYR A 7 -13.84 -6.63 -19.03
CA TYR A 7 -14.29 -7.99 -18.68
C TYR A 7 -13.74 -8.50 -17.33
N MET A 8 -12.68 -7.88 -16.79
CA MET A 8 -12.06 -8.34 -15.54
C MET A 8 -12.88 -7.94 -14.31
N PHE A 9 -13.48 -6.77 -14.33
CA PHE A 9 -14.30 -6.25 -13.23
C PHE A 9 -15.75 -6.11 -13.64
N LYS A 10 -16.66 -6.47 -12.72
CA LYS A 10 -18.09 -6.22 -12.92
C LYS A 10 -18.35 -4.73 -12.93
N LYS A 11 -19.21 -4.28 -13.83
CA LYS A 11 -19.68 -2.89 -13.86
C LYS A 11 -20.50 -2.57 -12.61
N ARG A 12 -20.29 -1.40 -12.04
CA ARG A 12 -20.98 -0.91 -10.85
C ARG A 12 -22.36 -0.35 -11.23
N GLU A 13 -23.42 -1.15 -11.07
CA GLU A 13 -24.77 -0.79 -11.51
C GLU A 13 -25.76 -0.61 -10.36
N ASN A 14 -25.63 -1.40 -9.29
CA ASN A 14 -26.49 -1.29 -8.12
C ASN A 14 -25.72 -1.64 -6.83
N VAL A 15 -26.21 -1.15 -5.71
CA VAL A 15 -25.58 -1.27 -4.40
C VAL A 15 -25.56 -2.73 -3.91
N ALA A 16 -26.67 -3.46 -4.06
CA ALA A 16 -26.74 -4.83 -3.57
C ALA A 16 -25.71 -5.75 -4.24
N ASP A 17 -25.48 -5.60 -5.54
CA ASP A 17 -24.46 -6.37 -6.24
C ASP A 17 -23.04 -6.03 -5.78
N ILE A 18 -22.80 -4.77 -5.38
CA ILE A 18 -21.50 -4.30 -4.90
C ILE A 18 -21.23 -4.83 -3.48
N GLU A 19 -22.19 -4.67 -2.57
CA GLU A 19 -22.01 -4.97 -1.15
C GLU A 19 -22.20 -6.46 -0.81
N GLU A 20 -23.11 -7.15 -1.50
CA GLU A 20 -23.49 -8.52 -1.20
C GLU A 20 -23.16 -9.53 -2.30
N GLY A 21 -22.77 -9.05 -3.49
CA GLY A 21 -22.39 -9.89 -4.62
C GLY A 21 -20.99 -10.49 -4.45
N ASN A 22 -20.65 -11.45 -5.32
CA ASN A 22 -19.36 -12.13 -5.29
C ASN A 22 -18.45 -11.80 -6.48
N LEU A 23 -18.82 -10.82 -7.29
CA LEU A 23 -18.01 -10.36 -8.41
C LEU A 23 -17.22 -9.10 -8.03
N LEU A 24 -15.94 -9.10 -8.36
CA LEU A 24 -15.06 -7.96 -8.11
C LEU A 24 -15.49 -6.77 -8.98
N SER A 25 -15.78 -5.64 -8.31
CA SER A 25 -16.28 -4.40 -8.91
C SER A 25 -15.63 -3.18 -8.26
N PRO A 26 -14.29 -3.03 -8.34
CA PRO A 26 -13.57 -2.01 -7.59
C PRO A 26 -13.97 -0.60 -8.03
N LYS A 27 -13.97 0.31 -7.06
CA LYS A 27 -14.18 1.73 -7.31
C LYS A 27 -12.84 2.45 -7.27
N PHE A 28 -12.38 2.84 -8.43
CA PHE A 28 -11.23 3.74 -8.56
C PHE A 28 -11.71 5.19 -8.46
N ASP A 29 -10.86 6.06 -7.92
CA ASP A 29 -11.13 7.50 -7.86
C ASP A 29 -11.02 8.17 -9.25
N ASN A 30 -11.15 9.51 -9.27
CA ASN A 30 -11.08 10.28 -10.53
C ASN A 30 -9.70 10.23 -11.20
N ASP A 31 -8.66 9.86 -10.47
CA ASP A 31 -7.31 9.65 -10.99
C ASP A 31 -7.05 8.19 -11.40
N GLY A 32 -8.07 7.34 -11.30
CA GLY A 32 -7.99 5.91 -11.61
C GLY A 32 -7.25 5.11 -10.53
N LEU A 33 -7.28 5.56 -9.28
CA LEU A 33 -6.56 4.96 -8.16
C LEU A 33 -7.51 4.42 -7.08
N ILE A 34 -7.10 3.33 -6.44
CA ILE A 34 -7.73 2.76 -5.26
C ILE A 34 -6.72 2.72 -4.11
N PRO A 35 -7.08 3.17 -2.89
CA PRO A 35 -6.19 3.10 -1.74
C PRO A 35 -5.98 1.65 -1.30
N VAL A 36 -4.79 1.38 -0.78
CA VAL A 36 -4.36 0.06 -0.33
C VAL A 36 -3.71 0.18 1.04
N VAL A 37 -4.17 -0.62 2.00
CA VAL A 37 -3.48 -0.85 3.26
C VAL A 37 -2.81 -2.22 3.22
N THR A 38 -1.57 -2.31 3.70
CA THR A 38 -0.79 -3.55 3.71
C THR A 38 -0.38 -3.91 5.11
N THR A 39 -0.67 -5.15 5.52
CA THR A 39 -0.31 -5.69 6.83
C THR A 39 0.56 -6.92 6.70
N CYS A 40 1.36 -7.19 7.73
CA CYS A 40 2.09 -8.44 7.85
C CYS A 40 1.12 -9.60 8.15
N ALA A 41 1.20 -10.68 7.38
CA ALA A 41 0.30 -11.83 7.53
C ALA A 41 0.43 -12.52 8.90
N SER A 42 1.65 -12.63 9.42
CA SER A 42 1.92 -13.32 10.70
C SER A 42 1.64 -12.45 11.93
N THR A 43 2.06 -11.18 11.91
CA THR A 43 1.96 -10.29 13.09
C THR A 43 0.74 -9.40 13.10
N LYS A 44 0.07 -9.24 11.95
CA LYS A 44 -1.05 -8.29 11.73
C LYS A 44 -0.64 -6.82 11.84
N GLU A 45 0.65 -6.54 11.95
CA GLU A 45 1.18 -5.19 11.95
C GLU A 45 0.87 -4.47 10.64
N VAL A 46 0.43 -3.23 10.72
CA VAL A 46 0.27 -2.36 9.54
C VAL A 46 1.64 -1.96 9.04
N LEU A 47 1.97 -2.29 7.80
CA LEU A 47 3.28 -2.05 7.20
C LEU A 47 3.31 -0.75 6.42
N MET A 48 2.31 -0.51 5.60
CA MET A 48 2.24 0.67 4.75
C MET A 48 0.83 0.94 4.23
N HIS A 49 0.66 2.13 3.70
CA HIS A 49 -0.47 2.54 2.87
C HIS A 49 0.07 2.98 1.51
N GLY A 50 -0.67 2.67 0.46
CA GLY A 50 -0.33 3.04 -0.91
C GLY A 50 -1.55 3.14 -1.80
N TYR A 51 -1.32 3.16 -3.10
CA TYR A 51 -2.36 3.21 -4.13
C TYR A 51 -2.07 2.21 -5.23
N MET A 52 -3.13 1.75 -5.88
CA MET A 52 -3.05 0.94 -7.09
C MET A 52 -3.90 1.58 -8.19
N ASN A 53 -3.42 1.53 -9.43
CA ASN A 53 -4.28 1.63 -10.60
C ASN A 53 -4.76 0.23 -11.01
N VAL A 54 -5.55 0.12 -12.04
CA VAL A 54 -6.06 -1.17 -12.56
C VAL A 54 -4.92 -2.15 -12.86
N GLU A 55 -3.86 -1.70 -13.52
CA GLU A 55 -2.72 -2.54 -13.89
C GLU A 55 -1.92 -3.02 -12.68
N ALA A 56 -1.70 -2.18 -11.69
CA ALA A 56 -1.02 -2.57 -10.44
C ALA A 56 -1.82 -3.63 -9.67
N LEU A 57 -3.15 -3.49 -9.60
CA LEU A 57 -4.03 -4.49 -8.98
C LEU A 57 -3.96 -5.83 -9.73
N LYS A 58 -4.05 -5.79 -11.06
CA LYS A 58 -3.92 -6.97 -11.92
C LYS A 58 -2.58 -7.68 -11.72
N LEU A 59 -1.46 -6.95 -11.79
CA LEU A 59 -0.13 -7.51 -11.57
C LEU A 59 0.02 -8.13 -10.18
N THR A 60 -0.56 -7.50 -9.16
CA THR A 60 -0.54 -8.03 -7.79
C THR A 60 -1.27 -9.37 -7.70
N ILE A 61 -2.43 -9.49 -8.34
CA ILE A 61 -3.20 -10.76 -8.39
C ILE A 61 -2.42 -11.85 -9.15
N GLU A 62 -1.90 -11.52 -10.32
CA GLU A 62 -1.24 -12.48 -11.21
C GLU A 62 0.11 -12.97 -10.66
N THR A 63 0.92 -12.06 -10.17
CA THR A 63 2.29 -12.38 -9.71
C THR A 63 2.34 -12.86 -8.25
N ARG A 64 1.32 -12.57 -7.46
CA ARG A 64 1.28 -12.74 -6.00
C ARG A 64 2.37 -11.95 -5.27
N GLU A 65 2.80 -10.86 -5.87
CA GLU A 65 3.73 -9.89 -5.29
C GLU A 65 3.12 -8.49 -5.38
N ALA A 66 3.28 -7.68 -4.33
CA ALA A 66 2.63 -6.38 -4.28
C ALA A 66 3.21 -5.40 -5.32
N HIS A 67 2.32 -4.85 -6.13
CA HIS A 67 2.58 -3.75 -7.04
C HIS A 67 1.68 -2.59 -6.66
N TYR A 68 2.26 -1.39 -6.66
CA TYR A 68 1.56 -0.15 -6.33
C TYR A 68 1.69 0.85 -7.48
N TRP A 69 0.87 1.88 -7.45
CA TRP A 69 1.05 3.07 -8.26
C TRP A 69 1.79 4.15 -7.46
N SER A 70 2.97 4.55 -7.93
CA SER A 70 3.69 5.67 -7.36
C SER A 70 3.12 6.98 -7.90
N ARG A 71 2.41 7.73 -7.06
CA ARG A 71 1.82 9.02 -7.44
C ARG A 71 2.87 10.08 -7.77
N SER A 72 4.01 10.06 -7.07
CA SER A 72 5.09 11.01 -7.28
C SER A 72 5.90 10.76 -8.54
N ARG A 73 6.11 9.48 -8.91
CA ARG A 73 6.86 9.07 -10.10
C ARG A 73 5.97 8.79 -11.31
N LYS A 74 4.65 8.66 -11.09
CA LYS A 74 3.65 8.33 -12.11
C LYS A 74 3.97 7.03 -12.86
N GLU A 75 4.32 6.01 -12.10
CA GLU A 75 4.66 4.68 -12.63
C GLU A 75 4.23 3.57 -11.69
N ILE A 76 4.13 2.35 -12.23
CA ILE A 76 3.93 1.14 -11.43
C ILE A 76 5.22 0.84 -10.66
N TRP A 77 5.04 0.55 -9.38
CA TRP A 77 6.11 0.24 -8.45
C TRP A 77 5.96 -1.19 -7.94
N HIS A 78 6.83 -2.10 -8.39
CA HIS A 78 6.97 -3.44 -7.84
C HIS A 78 7.71 -3.35 -6.49
N LYS A 79 6.98 -3.53 -5.41
CA LYS A 79 7.54 -3.41 -4.05
C LYS A 79 8.64 -4.43 -3.82
N GLY A 80 9.81 -3.95 -3.44
CA GLY A 80 10.97 -4.79 -3.15
C GLY A 80 11.89 -5.08 -4.33
N LYS A 81 11.56 -4.63 -5.54
CA LYS A 81 12.41 -4.81 -6.72
C LYS A 81 13.83 -4.27 -6.52
N THR A 82 13.96 -3.12 -5.88
CA THR A 82 15.26 -2.50 -5.57
C THR A 82 15.79 -2.91 -4.20
N SER A 83 14.96 -2.86 -3.16
CA SER A 83 15.38 -3.16 -1.78
C SER A 83 15.61 -4.65 -1.50
N GLY A 84 15.04 -5.54 -2.31
CA GLY A 84 15.01 -6.98 -2.07
C GLY A 84 13.90 -7.42 -1.11
N PHE A 85 13.15 -6.48 -0.48
CA PHE A 85 12.07 -6.78 0.45
C PHE A 85 10.73 -6.84 -0.27
N VAL A 86 10.56 -7.88 -1.09
CA VAL A 86 9.33 -8.17 -1.81
C VAL A 86 8.21 -8.48 -0.82
N GLN A 87 7.03 -8.01 -1.11
CA GLN A 87 5.82 -8.31 -0.34
C GLN A 87 5.06 -9.46 -1.04
N LYS A 88 5.19 -10.67 -0.51
CA LYS A 88 4.51 -11.86 -1.03
C LYS A 88 3.07 -11.90 -0.54
N ILE A 89 2.12 -11.88 -1.45
CA ILE A 89 0.69 -11.86 -1.13
C ILE A 89 0.25 -13.18 -0.53
N GLN A 90 -0.34 -13.13 0.66
CA GLN A 90 -1.03 -14.25 1.30
C GLN A 90 -2.54 -14.15 1.12
N GLU A 91 -3.08 -12.94 1.17
CA GLU A 91 -4.50 -12.67 1.00
C GLU A 91 -4.71 -11.25 0.48
N ILE A 92 -5.73 -11.08 -0.36
CA ILE A 92 -6.22 -9.76 -0.79
C ILE A 92 -7.69 -9.68 -0.38
N ARG A 93 -8.07 -8.63 0.31
CA ARG A 93 -9.47 -8.28 0.59
C ARG A 93 -9.81 -6.92 0.03
N ILE A 94 -11.07 -6.72 -0.22
CA ILE A 94 -11.66 -5.44 -0.59
C ILE A 94 -12.77 -5.14 0.41
N ASP A 95 -13.01 -3.86 0.71
CA ASP A 95 -14.03 -3.49 1.68
C ASP A 95 -15.46 -3.58 1.10
N ASP A 96 -16.46 -3.22 1.89
CA ASP A 96 -17.88 -3.44 1.58
C ASP A 96 -18.35 -2.73 0.32
N ASP A 97 -17.96 -1.50 0.10
CA ASP A 97 -18.31 -0.74 -1.12
C ASP A 97 -17.22 -0.81 -2.21
N GLN A 98 -16.20 -1.64 -2.00
CA GLN A 98 -15.13 -1.94 -2.94
C GLN A 98 -14.31 -0.71 -3.37
N ASP A 99 -14.04 0.19 -2.44
CA ASP A 99 -13.23 1.39 -2.69
C ASP A 99 -11.89 1.41 -1.94
N SER A 100 -11.57 0.36 -1.19
CA SER A 100 -10.29 0.18 -0.49
C SER A 100 -9.84 -1.28 -0.50
N VAL A 101 -8.56 -1.50 -0.76
CA VAL A 101 -7.92 -2.83 -0.82
C VAL A 101 -7.08 -3.07 0.43
N TRP A 102 -7.13 -4.28 0.95
CA TRP A 102 -6.23 -4.76 1.99
C TRP A 102 -5.39 -5.92 1.49
N LEU A 103 -4.06 -5.75 1.57
CA LEU A 103 -3.09 -6.80 1.32
C LEU A 103 -2.57 -7.37 2.63
N SER A 104 -2.63 -8.68 2.78
CA SER A 104 -1.94 -9.43 3.84
C SER A 104 -0.71 -10.08 3.22
N VAL A 105 0.49 -9.71 3.66
CA VAL A 105 1.74 -10.08 3.00
C VAL A 105 2.74 -10.75 3.93
N ASP A 106 3.56 -11.62 3.36
CA ASP A 106 4.76 -12.15 4.00
C ASP A 106 5.97 -11.33 3.53
N ILE A 107 6.70 -10.75 4.47
CA ILE A 107 7.96 -10.04 4.25
C ILE A 107 9.10 -10.62 5.11
N GLY A 108 8.86 -11.74 5.82
CA GLY A 108 9.83 -12.27 6.79
C GLY A 108 10.24 -11.20 7.82
N ASP A 109 11.54 -11.08 8.07
CA ASP A 109 12.12 -10.02 8.93
C ASP A 109 12.44 -8.73 8.18
N GLY A 110 11.93 -8.56 6.98
CA GLY A 110 12.19 -7.44 6.10
C GLY A 110 11.51 -6.14 6.53
N ALA A 111 11.62 -5.15 5.66
CA ALA A 111 11.08 -3.80 5.86
C ALA A 111 10.22 -3.36 4.68
N SER A 112 9.18 -2.59 4.96
CA SER A 112 8.31 -1.98 3.95
C SER A 112 8.59 -0.49 3.75
N CYS A 113 9.23 0.16 4.71
CA CYS A 113 9.51 1.59 4.65
C CYS A 113 10.82 1.88 3.90
N HIS A 114 10.79 2.86 2.97
CA HIS A 114 11.99 3.29 2.24
C HIS A 114 13.04 3.98 3.15
N VAL A 115 12.62 4.43 4.33
CA VAL A 115 13.53 5.01 5.35
C VAL A 115 14.34 3.92 6.07
N GLY A 116 13.98 2.65 5.89
CA GLY A 116 14.65 1.49 6.45
C GLY A 116 13.96 0.82 7.63
N TYR A 117 12.88 1.41 8.15
CA TYR A 117 12.06 0.79 9.19
C TYR A 117 11.16 -0.32 8.63
N ARG A 118 10.77 -1.26 9.50
CA ARG A 118 9.87 -2.35 9.12
C ARG A 118 8.53 -1.82 8.63
N SER A 119 7.88 -0.97 9.42
CA SER A 119 6.63 -0.30 9.08
C SER A 119 6.88 1.15 8.64
N CYS A 120 6.09 1.65 7.70
CA CYS A 120 6.03 3.08 7.40
C CYS A 120 5.44 3.88 8.57
N PHE A 121 4.70 3.21 9.46
CA PHE A 121 4.08 3.78 10.65
C PHE A 121 4.96 3.59 11.90
N TYR A 122 6.24 3.89 11.78
CA TYR A 122 7.23 3.70 12.84
C TYR A 122 7.23 4.80 13.91
N ARG A 123 6.38 5.81 13.77
CA ARG A 123 6.20 6.90 14.75
C ARG A 123 4.73 7.04 15.13
N SER A 124 4.47 7.36 16.39
CA SER A 124 3.13 7.66 16.88
C SER A 124 2.96 9.12 17.25
N ILE A 125 1.73 9.59 17.16
CA ILE A 125 1.33 10.93 17.58
C ILE A 125 0.79 10.80 19.03
N PRO A 126 1.32 11.55 20.00
CA PRO A 126 0.82 11.51 21.36
C PRO A 126 -0.62 11.99 21.43
N LEU A 127 -1.43 11.32 22.26
CA LEU A 127 -2.81 11.70 22.52
C LEU A 127 -2.89 12.61 23.75
N GLY A 128 -3.85 13.52 23.76
CA GLY A 128 -4.12 14.39 24.89
C GLY A 128 -4.39 15.84 24.50
N LYS A 129 -4.30 16.74 25.48
CA LYS A 129 -4.53 18.16 25.25
C LYS A 129 -3.39 18.76 24.42
N ILE A 130 -3.75 19.49 23.38
CA ILE A 130 -2.79 20.20 22.53
C ILE A 130 -2.42 21.55 23.15
N ASP A 131 -1.12 21.81 23.24
CA ASP A 131 -0.57 23.13 23.56
C ASP A 131 -0.23 23.83 22.24
N ASN A 132 -1.04 24.81 21.84
CA ASN A 132 -0.85 25.54 20.59
C ASN A 132 0.42 26.40 20.53
N ALA A 133 1.12 26.58 21.66
CA ALA A 133 2.38 27.31 21.74
C ALA A 133 3.60 26.43 21.39
N ARG A 134 3.43 25.11 21.20
CA ARG A 134 4.50 24.16 20.96
C ARG A 134 4.22 23.27 19.75
N GLN A 135 5.30 22.84 19.11
CA GLN A 135 5.20 21.78 18.11
C GLN A 135 4.94 20.44 18.79
N ILE A 136 4.14 19.59 18.13
CA ILE A 136 3.88 18.23 18.61
C ILE A 136 5.09 17.36 18.27
N GLU A 137 5.69 16.77 19.30
CA GLU A 137 6.76 15.79 19.16
C GLU A 137 6.16 14.39 19.04
N MET A 138 6.62 13.62 18.04
CA MET A 138 6.21 12.23 17.83
C MET A 138 7.10 11.27 18.62
N ASN A 139 6.54 10.12 18.98
CA ASN A 139 7.29 9.02 19.59
C ASN A 139 7.75 8.04 18.51
N PHE A 140 9.00 7.56 18.61
CA PHE A 140 9.48 6.48 17.76
C PHE A 140 9.09 5.13 18.37
N GLU A 141 8.26 4.36 17.64
CA GLU A 141 7.84 3.01 18.04
C GLU A 141 8.83 1.94 17.58
N GLU A 142 9.53 2.18 16.48
CA GLU A 142 10.67 1.40 16.04
C GLU A 142 11.97 2.19 16.26
N LYS A 143 12.91 1.60 16.97
CA LYS A 143 14.18 2.27 17.33
C LYS A 143 15.30 2.00 16.34
N GLU A 144 15.23 0.88 15.64
CA GLU A 144 16.27 0.40 14.73
C GLU A 144 15.74 0.21 13.33
N LYS A 145 16.54 0.62 12.35
CA LYS A 145 16.27 0.36 10.95
C LYS A 145 16.68 -1.08 10.59
N LYS A 146 15.94 -1.71 9.70
CA LYS A 146 16.26 -3.02 9.14
C LYS A 146 17.36 -2.97 8.07
N PHE A 147 17.50 -1.81 7.42
CA PHE A 147 18.55 -1.56 6.44
C PHE A 147 18.92 -0.08 6.40
N ASP A 148 20.09 0.19 5.82
CA ASP A 148 20.55 1.56 5.54
C ASP A 148 20.03 2.01 4.17
N PRO A 149 19.11 2.99 4.11
CA PRO A 149 18.53 3.44 2.84
C PRO A 149 19.57 4.08 1.90
N GLU A 150 20.64 4.69 2.42
CA GLU A 150 21.69 5.28 1.57
C GLU A 150 22.46 4.21 0.80
N LYS A 151 22.62 3.02 1.38
CA LYS A 151 23.25 1.88 0.71
C LYS A 151 22.34 1.21 -0.30
N VAL A 152 21.06 1.03 0.06
CA VAL A 152 20.08 0.31 -0.77
C VAL A 152 19.63 1.17 -1.96
N TYR A 153 19.39 2.46 -1.75
CA TYR A 153 18.87 3.39 -2.76
C TYR A 153 19.92 4.39 -3.26
N LYS A 154 21.18 3.96 -3.27
CA LYS A 154 22.32 4.80 -3.68
C LYS A 154 22.05 5.49 -5.03
N GLY A 155 22.12 6.81 -5.04
CA GLY A 155 21.92 7.63 -6.25
C GLY A 155 20.46 7.79 -6.69
N GLN A 156 19.49 7.22 -5.96
CA GLN A 156 18.08 7.42 -6.24
C GLN A 156 17.51 8.57 -5.40
N PRO A 157 16.61 9.41 -5.98
CA PRO A 157 15.99 10.49 -5.23
C PRO A 157 15.04 9.93 -4.16
N ASN A 158 14.97 10.62 -3.02
CA ASN A 158 14.01 10.31 -1.98
C ASN A 158 12.57 10.52 -2.52
N PRO A 159 11.65 9.56 -2.37
CA PRO A 159 10.28 9.69 -2.84
C PRO A 159 9.45 10.71 -2.06
N THR A 160 9.88 11.10 -0.84
CA THR A 160 9.21 12.13 -0.06
C THR A 160 9.39 13.50 -0.71
N LYS A 161 8.30 14.20 -0.93
CA LYS A 161 8.29 15.59 -1.45
C LYS A 161 7.98 16.56 -0.32
N ILE A 162 8.60 17.74 -0.38
CA ILE A 162 8.38 18.85 0.55
C ILE A 162 7.35 19.80 -0.05
#